data_81954bc8723396c3ca8a63716b93fd35
#
_entry.id   81954bc8723396c3ca8a63716b93fd35
#
_cell.length_a   1.000
_cell.length_b   1.000
_cell.length_c   1.000
_cell.angle_alpha   90.00
_cell.angle_beta   90.00
_cell.angle_gamma   90.00
#
_symmetry.space_group_name_H-M   'P 1'
#
loop_
_entity.id
_entity.type
_entity.pdbx_description
1 polymer ?
#
loop_
_entity_poly.entity_id
_entity_poly.type
_entity_poly.pdbx_seq_one_letter_code
_entity_poly.pdbx_strand_id
1 'polypeptide(L)'
;MTGTMNRVSGRELERTEFPSSGPAREITPDLAYIRTAIVNLFLYGPRNAGDREWVLVDTGMYGSGKSIVEAAEERFGKGARPRAIILTHGHFDHRGSIHELVEMWDCVVYAHPLELPYLTGDSAYPPPDPTVPGGAMARLSFMYPRKPIDLGGRVRPLPADGSVPGMTGWRWIHTPGHTAGHVSLFRDADRTLIAGDAFVTTRQEALTYVLEQTPEVNGPPAYYTPDWLSAERSVKLLAGLEPEIAATGHGIPLKGSQLRDELRALATDFRARAVPRHGRYVDQPAVTDERGVVSVPPAPFDATKTLLVLGGAFVLGMVLAKAMRRRGPGIERYEPRRRYVMEPAYQTETRFGPHASDGHAHHAHYRDYEEPVIL
;
A
#
# COMPACT_ATOMS: atom_id res chain seq x y z
N MET A 1 -34.49 -4.38 -36.52
CA MET A 1 -33.87 -3.04 -36.37
C MET A 1 -32.78 -3.16 -35.30
N THR A 2 -31.55 -3.38 -35.74
CA THR A 2 -30.38 -3.54 -34.91
C THR A 2 -29.78 -2.16 -34.64
N GLY A 3 -30.04 -1.62 -33.46
CA GLY A 3 -29.45 -0.37 -33.00
C GLY A 3 -28.00 -0.57 -32.64
N THR A 4 -27.10 -0.12 -33.47
CA THR A 4 -25.66 0.00 -33.22
C THR A 4 -25.46 1.06 -32.12
N MET A 5 -25.09 0.64 -30.92
CA MET A 5 -24.61 1.57 -29.89
C MET A 5 -23.32 2.22 -30.41
N ASN A 6 -23.38 3.48 -30.75
CA ASN A 6 -22.21 4.31 -30.97
C ASN A 6 -21.40 4.37 -29.67
N ARG A 7 -20.27 3.68 -29.65
CA ARG A 7 -19.19 4.00 -28.72
C ARG A 7 -18.76 5.43 -29.03
N VAL A 8 -19.00 6.34 -28.10
CA VAL A 8 -18.33 7.63 -28.07
C VAL A 8 -16.83 7.31 -27.98
N SER A 9 -16.13 7.54 -29.12
CA SER A 9 -14.67 7.41 -29.14
C SER A 9 -14.13 8.42 -28.16
N GLY A 10 -13.57 7.92 -27.03
CA GLY A 10 -12.82 8.76 -26.13
C GLY A 10 -11.71 9.45 -26.91
N ARG A 11 -11.69 10.78 -26.91
CA ARG A 11 -10.53 11.53 -27.38
C ARG A 11 -9.34 11.05 -26.58
N GLU A 12 -8.33 10.53 -27.25
CA GLU A 12 -7.07 10.18 -26.63
C GLU A 12 -6.47 11.46 -26.06
N LEU A 13 -6.27 11.49 -24.74
CA LEU A 13 -5.67 12.63 -24.06
C LEU A 13 -4.22 12.76 -24.52
N GLU A 14 -3.80 13.95 -24.94
CA GLU A 14 -2.40 14.20 -25.29
C GLU A 14 -1.52 13.99 -24.06
N ARG A 15 -0.44 13.24 -24.22
CA ARG A 15 0.58 13.09 -23.18
C ARG A 15 1.21 14.44 -22.89
N THR A 16 1.01 14.93 -21.69
CA THR A 16 1.75 16.10 -21.22
C THR A 16 3.19 15.67 -20.93
N GLU A 17 4.13 16.16 -21.73
CA GLU A 17 5.55 15.96 -21.42
C GLU A 17 5.96 16.95 -20.32
N PHE A 18 6.47 16.38 -19.23
CA PHE A 18 7.08 17.15 -18.14
C PHE A 18 8.60 16.98 -18.23
N PRO A 19 9.37 18.08 -18.10
CA PRO A 19 10.83 17.99 -18.09
C PRO A 19 11.30 17.03 -16.99
N SER A 20 12.24 16.15 -17.32
CA SER A 20 12.89 15.29 -16.35
C SER A 20 14.32 15.73 -16.13
N SER A 21 14.74 15.74 -14.89
CA SER A 21 16.13 15.79 -14.50
C SER A 21 16.30 14.71 -13.46
N GLY A 22 16.99 13.64 -13.82
CA GLY A 22 17.06 12.45 -12.99
C GLY A 22 15.72 11.69 -12.87
N PRO A 23 15.49 10.98 -11.76
CA PRO A 23 14.29 10.18 -11.52
C PRO A 23 13.02 11.01 -11.27
N ALA A 24 13.16 12.28 -10.85
CA ALA A 24 12.04 13.19 -10.60
C ALA A 24 11.65 13.97 -11.87
N ARG A 25 10.35 14.10 -12.13
CA ARG A 25 9.79 14.89 -13.23
C ARG A 25 9.13 16.15 -12.69
N GLU A 26 9.50 17.30 -13.23
CA GLU A 26 9.00 18.61 -12.81
C GLU A 26 7.54 18.79 -13.25
N ILE A 27 6.68 19.18 -12.32
CA ILE A 27 5.29 19.58 -12.59
C ILE A 27 5.23 21.13 -12.65
N THR A 28 5.80 21.77 -11.62
CA THR A 28 6.03 23.22 -11.52
C THR A 28 7.45 23.44 -11.01
N PRO A 29 8.01 24.66 -11.00
CA PRO A 29 9.36 24.91 -10.52
C PRO A 29 9.65 24.41 -9.10
N ASP A 30 8.60 24.31 -8.26
CA ASP A 30 8.65 23.89 -6.86
C ASP A 30 7.93 22.56 -6.56
N LEU A 31 7.41 21.91 -7.57
CA LEU A 31 6.74 20.61 -7.43
C LEU A 31 7.23 19.63 -8.49
N ALA A 32 7.70 18.47 -8.04
CA ALA A 32 8.05 17.35 -8.91
C ALA A 32 7.40 16.06 -8.43
N TYR A 33 7.31 15.07 -9.30
CA TYR A 33 6.84 13.75 -8.91
C TYR A 33 7.85 12.66 -9.26
N ILE A 34 7.79 11.58 -8.50
CA ILE A 34 8.48 10.32 -8.77
C ILE A 34 7.43 9.24 -8.88
N ARG A 35 7.60 8.33 -9.82
CA ARG A 35 6.79 7.14 -9.91
C ARG A 35 7.53 5.93 -9.37
N THR A 36 6.95 5.26 -8.38
CA THR A 36 7.43 3.99 -7.85
C THR A 36 6.49 2.87 -8.27
N ALA A 37 6.92 2.06 -9.24
CA ALA A 37 6.12 1.01 -9.88
C ALA A 37 4.79 1.55 -10.47
N ILE A 38 3.72 1.58 -9.67
CA ILE A 38 2.36 1.91 -10.12
C ILE A 38 1.82 3.23 -9.55
N VAL A 39 2.52 3.85 -8.59
CA VAL A 39 2.04 4.98 -7.80
C VAL A 39 3.01 6.15 -7.85
N ASN A 40 2.47 7.35 -7.80
CA ASN A 40 3.21 8.60 -7.73
C ASN A 40 3.35 9.09 -6.29
N LEU A 41 4.45 9.77 -6.03
CA LEU A 41 4.70 10.55 -4.83
C LEU A 41 5.28 11.91 -5.25
N PHE A 42 5.20 12.93 -4.38
CA PHE A 42 5.53 14.28 -4.79
C PHE A 42 6.58 14.93 -3.89
N LEU A 43 7.49 15.64 -4.51
CA LEU A 43 8.56 16.42 -3.89
C LEU A 43 8.19 17.90 -4.02
N TYR A 44 7.84 18.55 -2.93
CA TYR A 44 7.51 19.97 -2.89
C TYR A 44 8.63 20.78 -2.24
N GLY A 45 9.15 21.76 -2.95
CA GLY A 45 10.19 22.69 -2.57
C GLY A 45 11.00 23.15 -3.77
N PRO A 46 11.62 24.33 -3.74
CA PRO A 46 12.49 24.80 -4.81
C PRO A 46 13.72 23.89 -4.94
N ARG A 47 14.30 23.82 -6.12
CA ARG A 47 15.56 23.08 -6.30
C ARG A 47 16.65 23.64 -5.37
N ASN A 48 17.48 22.75 -4.83
CA ASN A 48 18.53 23.08 -3.87
C ASN A 48 18.01 23.74 -2.59
N ALA A 49 16.77 23.43 -2.19
CA ALA A 49 16.16 23.98 -0.96
C ALA A 49 17.01 23.69 0.30
N GLY A 50 17.68 22.54 0.33
CA GLY A 50 18.46 22.14 1.49
C GLY A 50 17.65 21.37 2.54
N ASP A 51 18.30 21.15 3.68
CA ASP A 51 17.74 20.35 4.79
C ASP A 51 16.52 21.04 5.41
N ARG A 52 15.42 20.29 5.58
CA ARG A 52 14.16 20.75 6.21
C ARG A 52 13.40 21.88 5.48
N GLU A 53 13.75 22.18 4.23
CA GLU A 53 13.09 23.24 3.44
C GLU A 53 12.22 22.68 2.29
N TRP A 54 11.88 21.40 2.36
CA TRP A 54 11.02 20.72 1.41
C TRP A 54 10.08 19.71 2.10
N VAL A 55 9.06 19.24 1.40
CA VAL A 55 8.05 18.30 1.91
C VAL A 55 7.90 17.14 0.94
N LEU A 56 7.72 15.93 1.50
CA LEU A 56 7.33 14.75 0.74
C LEU A 56 5.83 14.53 0.87
N VAL A 57 5.14 14.29 -0.25
CA VAL A 57 3.74 13.86 -0.26
C VAL A 57 3.67 12.42 -0.75
N ASP A 58 3.17 11.52 0.09
CA ASP A 58 3.18 10.07 -0.03
C ASP A 58 4.60 9.46 -0.06
N THR A 59 4.69 8.14 0.08
CA THR A 59 5.99 7.45 0.21
C THR A 59 6.13 6.23 -0.71
N GLY A 60 5.24 6.12 -1.69
CA GLY A 60 5.34 5.12 -2.75
C GLY A 60 5.25 3.67 -2.25
N MET A 61 5.74 2.75 -3.08
CA MET A 61 5.75 1.32 -2.81
C MET A 61 6.79 0.92 -1.76
N TYR A 62 6.54 -0.21 -1.10
CA TYR A 62 7.53 -0.84 -0.21
C TYR A 62 8.84 -1.11 -0.95
N GLY A 63 9.97 -0.83 -0.27
CA GLY A 63 11.32 -1.00 -0.81
C GLY A 63 11.77 0.11 -1.78
N SER A 64 10.99 1.18 -1.93
CA SER A 64 11.36 2.35 -2.75
C SER A 64 12.16 3.42 -1.99
N GLY A 65 12.37 3.25 -0.69
CA GLY A 65 12.98 4.26 0.18
C GLY A 65 14.31 4.79 -0.35
N LYS A 66 15.21 3.89 -0.75
CA LYS A 66 16.52 4.28 -1.31
C LYS A 66 16.38 5.16 -2.55
N SER A 67 15.55 4.79 -3.51
CA SER A 67 15.35 5.56 -4.74
C SER A 67 14.67 6.92 -4.48
N ILE A 68 13.80 6.98 -3.47
CA ILE A 68 13.18 8.25 -3.03
C ILE A 68 14.22 9.17 -2.41
N VAL A 69 15.11 8.64 -1.57
CA VAL A 69 16.22 9.43 -0.97
C VAL A 69 17.16 9.94 -2.04
N GLU A 70 17.58 9.09 -2.98
CA GLU A 70 18.47 9.49 -4.08
C GLU A 70 17.86 10.62 -4.92
N ALA A 71 16.59 10.53 -5.25
CA ALA A 71 15.88 11.58 -5.98
C ALA A 71 15.71 12.89 -5.18
N ALA A 72 15.47 12.77 -3.87
CA ALA A 72 15.40 13.92 -2.98
C ALA A 72 16.77 14.63 -2.86
N GLU A 73 17.85 13.86 -2.69
CA GLU A 73 19.21 14.41 -2.63
C GLU A 73 19.64 15.10 -3.94
N GLU A 74 19.28 14.50 -5.08
CA GLU A 74 19.52 15.11 -6.39
C GLU A 74 18.79 16.44 -6.55
N ARG A 75 17.55 16.53 -6.05
CA ARG A 75 16.73 17.73 -6.17
C ARG A 75 17.06 18.82 -5.14
N PHE A 76 17.29 18.44 -3.89
CA PHE A 76 17.37 19.36 -2.75
C PHE A 76 18.76 19.49 -2.14
N GLY A 77 19.69 18.64 -2.52
CA GLY A 77 21.05 18.59 -1.99
C GLY A 77 21.32 17.35 -1.14
N LYS A 78 22.57 16.95 -1.13
CA LYS A 78 23.01 15.73 -0.41
C LYS A 78 22.69 15.81 1.08
N GLY A 79 22.07 14.77 1.61
CA GLY A 79 21.65 14.66 3.01
C GLY A 79 20.46 15.54 3.38
N ALA A 80 19.82 16.23 2.42
CA ALA A 80 18.64 17.03 2.67
C ALA A 80 17.46 16.16 3.10
N ARG A 81 16.90 16.46 4.29
CA ARG A 81 15.74 15.78 4.87
C ARG A 81 14.49 16.63 4.69
N PRO A 82 13.29 16.03 4.53
CA PRO A 82 12.06 16.81 4.46
C PRO A 82 11.72 17.45 5.82
N ARG A 83 10.99 18.55 5.79
CA ARG A 83 10.35 19.14 6.97
C ARG A 83 9.28 18.23 7.53
N ALA A 84 8.52 17.58 6.64
CA ALA A 84 7.44 16.67 6.97
C ALA A 84 7.17 15.71 5.81
N ILE A 85 6.48 14.61 6.11
CA ILE A 85 5.80 13.76 5.15
C ILE A 85 4.30 14.00 5.30
N ILE A 86 3.60 14.25 4.19
CA ILE A 86 2.15 14.37 4.14
C ILE A 86 1.60 13.12 3.45
N LEU A 87 0.66 12.41 4.06
CA LEU A 87 -0.03 11.31 3.41
C LEU A 87 -1.38 11.80 2.87
N THR A 88 -1.65 11.54 1.60
CA THR A 88 -2.98 11.73 1.03
C THR A 88 -3.95 10.74 1.65
N HIS A 89 -3.51 9.50 1.82
CA HIS A 89 -4.19 8.42 2.54
C HIS A 89 -3.19 7.29 2.85
N GLY A 90 -3.60 6.26 3.58
CA GLY A 90 -2.68 5.24 4.07
C GLY A 90 -2.76 3.89 3.35
N HIS A 91 -3.16 3.78 2.08
CA HIS A 91 -3.03 2.53 1.34
C HIS A 91 -1.57 2.13 1.15
N PHE A 92 -1.35 0.84 0.95
CA PHE A 92 -0.02 0.20 0.98
C PHE A 92 0.97 0.79 -0.03
N ASP A 93 0.50 1.27 -1.16
CA ASP A 93 1.30 1.87 -2.22
C ASP A 93 1.59 3.37 -2.01
N HIS A 94 0.86 4.05 -1.14
CA HIS A 94 1.12 5.44 -0.73
C HIS A 94 2.01 5.54 0.51
N ARG A 95 1.97 4.52 1.39
CA ARG A 95 2.77 4.48 2.64
C ARG A 95 3.86 3.41 2.65
N GLY A 96 4.14 2.78 1.51
CA GLY A 96 4.95 1.57 1.46
C GLY A 96 6.36 1.71 2.02
N SER A 97 7.06 2.81 1.75
CA SER A 97 8.41 3.05 2.29
C SER A 97 8.44 3.96 3.53
N ILE A 98 7.29 4.21 4.17
CA ILE A 98 7.21 5.23 5.22
C ILE A 98 8.07 4.92 6.45
N HIS A 99 8.12 3.67 6.91
CA HIS A 99 8.96 3.28 8.06
C HIS A 99 10.42 3.56 7.80
N GLU A 100 10.91 3.12 6.64
CA GLU A 100 12.30 3.35 6.22
C GLU A 100 12.63 4.84 6.15
N LEU A 101 11.76 5.64 5.52
CA LEU A 101 11.97 7.07 5.35
C LEU A 101 11.88 7.86 6.66
N VAL A 102 10.96 7.50 7.54
CA VAL A 102 10.81 8.15 8.86
C VAL A 102 12.01 7.84 9.76
N GLU A 103 12.56 6.63 9.70
CA GLU A 103 13.78 6.29 10.43
C GLU A 103 15.01 7.05 9.91
N MET A 104 15.18 7.10 8.58
CA MET A 104 16.32 7.80 7.97
C MET A 104 16.26 9.31 8.16
N TRP A 105 15.10 9.92 8.05
CA TRP A 105 14.95 11.37 8.04
C TRP A 105 14.54 11.99 9.37
N ASP A 106 14.13 11.16 10.33
CA ASP A 106 13.61 11.61 11.63
C ASP A 106 12.61 12.77 11.46
N CYS A 107 11.55 12.54 10.70
CA CYS A 107 10.55 13.55 10.37
C CYS A 107 9.15 13.13 10.84
N VAL A 108 8.28 14.14 10.98
CA VAL A 108 6.87 13.95 11.36
C VAL A 108 6.06 13.63 10.11
N VAL A 109 5.09 12.71 10.27
CA VAL A 109 4.09 12.36 9.26
C VAL A 109 2.80 13.07 9.60
N TYR A 110 2.11 13.62 8.60
CA TYR A 110 0.77 14.19 8.77
C TYR A 110 -0.23 13.46 7.89
N ALA A 111 -1.39 13.16 8.45
CA ALA A 111 -2.51 12.53 7.76
C ALA A 111 -3.83 13.07 8.29
N HIS A 112 -4.92 12.84 7.58
CA HIS A 112 -6.25 13.16 8.07
C HIS A 112 -6.58 12.35 9.35
N PRO A 113 -7.32 12.91 10.34
CA PRO A 113 -7.67 12.18 11.56
C PRO A 113 -8.26 10.80 11.33
N LEU A 114 -9.11 10.61 10.30
CA LEU A 114 -9.72 9.32 9.96
C LEU A 114 -8.73 8.32 9.31
N GLU A 115 -7.49 8.73 8.98
CA GLU A 115 -6.44 7.82 8.53
C GLU A 115 -5.59 7.29 9.71
N LEU A 116 -5.60 7.97 10.86
CA LEU A 116 -4.75 7.62 11.99
C LEU A 116 -4.93 6.17 12.46
N PRO A 117 -6.15 5.59 12.58
CA PRO A 117 -6.31 4.20 13.03
C PRO A 117 -5.56 3.18 12.17
N TYR A 118 -5.38 3.48 10.87
CA TYR A 118 -4.64 2.62 9.94
C TYR A 118 -3.12 2.81 10.01
N LEU A 119 -2.69 3.91 10.65
CA LEU A 119 -1.28 4.32 10.80
C LEU A 119 -0.75 4.15 12.22
N THR A 120 -1.63 3.79 13.18
CA THR A 120 -1.30 3.57 14.61
C THR A 120 -1.59 2.13 15.07
N GLY A 121 -1.88 1.22 14.15
CA GLY A 121 -2.07 -0.18 14.47
C GLY A 121 -3.51 -0.58 14.82
N ASP A 122 -4.44 0.37 14.94
CA ASP A 122 -5.76 0.15 15.55
C ASP A 122 -6.76 -0.54 14.62
N SER A 123 -6.69 -0.28 13.29
CA SER A 123 -7.67 -0.79 12.33
C SER A 123 -7.05 -1.13 10.98
N ALA A 124 -7.55 -2.20 10.35
CA ALA A 124 -7.23 -2.51 8.96
C ALA A 124 -8.23 -1.82 8.03
N TYR A 125 -7.77 -1.42 6.83
CA TYR A 125 -8.65 -0.88 5.80
C TYR A 125 -9.78 -1.84 5.42
N PRO A 126 -10.92 -1.33 4.89
CA PRO A 126 -11.95 -2.16 4.29
C PRO A 126 -11.32 -3.09 3.25
N PRO A 127 -11.75 -4.36 3.16
CA PRO A 127 -11.21 -5.28 2.16
C PRO A 127 -11.40 -4.74 0.73
N PRO A 128 -10.40 -4.87 -0.15
CA PRO A 128 -10.60 -4.56 -1.56
C PRO A 128 -11.66 -5.47 -2.18
N ASP A 129 -12.24 -5.02 -3.27
CA ASP A 129 -13.25 -5.79 -4.01
C ASP A 129 -12.69 -6.32 -5.34
N PRO A 130 -12.26 -7.58 -5.42
CA PRO A 130 -11.75 -8.16 -6.66
C PRO A 130 -12.84 -8.45 -7.70
N THR A 131 -14.13 -8.27 -7.35
CA THR A 131 -15.24 -8.58 -8.24
C THR A 131 -15.62 -7.41 -9.15
N VAL A 132 -15.10 -6.21 -8.88
CA VAL A 132 -15.31 -5.07 -9.78
C VAL A 132 -14.69 -5.33 -11.15
N PRO A 133 -15.34 -4.89 -12.26
CA PRO A 133 -14.80 -5.06 -13.58
C PRO A 133 -13.59 -4.15 -13.82
N GLY A 134 -12.83 -4.41 -14.89
CA GLY A 134 -11.80 -3.49 -15.36
C GLY A 134 -10.48 -4.14 -15.74
N GLY A 135 -10.04 -5.19 -15.04
CA GLY A 135 -8.82 -5.87 -15.44
C GLY A 135 -8.12 -6.69 -14.36
N ALA A 136 -6.85 -6.98 -14.61
CA ALA A 136 -6.05 -7.86 -13.77
C ALA A 136 -5.76 -7.24 -12.39
N MET A 137 -5.56 -5.91 -12.32
CA MET A 137 -5.30 -5.22 -11.06
C MET A 137 -6.47 -5.38 -10.10
N ALA A 138 -7.72 -5.19 -10.57
CA ALA A 138 -8.91 -5.42 -9.78
C ALA A 138 -9.03 -6.89 -9.34
N ARG A 139 -8.89 -7.84 -10.26
CA ARG A 139 -9.02 -9.27 -9.97
C ARG A 139 -8.02 -9.79 -8.93
N LEU A 140 -6.82 -9.23 -8.89
CA LEU A 140 -5.77 -9.62 -7.95
C LEU A 140 -5.78 -8.80 -6.66
N SER A 141 -6.68 -7.84 -6.52
CA SER A 141 -6.72 -6.91 -5.38
C SER A 141 -6.90 -7.61 -4.02
N PHE A 142 -7.49 -8.82 -3.98
CA PHE A 142 -7.61 -9.60 -2.74
C PHE A 142 -6.24 -9.96 -2.11
N MET A 143 -5.14 -9.88 -2.87
CA MET A 143 -3.77 -10.09 -2.38
C MET A 143 -3.11 -8.81 -1.86
N TYR A 144 -3.71 -7.64 -2.10
CA TYR A 144 -3.10 -6.37 -1.73
C TYR A 144 -3.12 -6.15 -0.22
N PRO A 145 -2.00 -5.67 0.35
CA PRO A 145 -1.89 -5.45 1.79
C PRO A 145 -2.89 -4.40 2.28
N ARG A 146 -3.60 -4.73 3.36
CA ARG A 146 -4.53 -3.81 4.04
C ARG A 146 -4.29 -3.71 5.55
N LYS A 147 -3.32 -4.48 6.07
CA LYS A 147 -3.01 -4.46 7.50
C LYS A 147 -2.55 -3.07 7.93
N PRO A 148 -2.91 -2.62 9.13
CA PRO A 148 -2.39 -1.37 9.66
C PRO A 148 -0.86 -1.42 9.80
N ILE A 149 -0.28 -0.25 9.90
CA ILE A 149 1.09 -0.07 10.38
C ILE A 149 1.03 0.72 11.69
N ASP A 150 2.12 0.74 12.44
CA ASP A 150 2.23 1.54 13.65
C ASP A 150 3.41 2.51 13.52
N LEU A 151 3.10 3.79 13.36
CA LEU A 151 4.06 4.89 13.35
C LEU A 151 4.25 5.52 14.74
N GLY A 152 3.50 5.04 15.72
CA GLY A 152 3.53 5.57 17.09
C GLY A 152 3.30 7.08 17.13
N GLY A 153 4.05 7.78 17.95
CA GLY A 153 3.97 9.25 18.07
C GLY A 153 4.53 10.05 16.90
N ARG A 154 4.98 9.40 15.81
CA ARG A 154 5.52 10.09 14.62
C ARG A 154 4.44 10.55 13.66
N VAL A 155 3.22 10.04 13.76
CA VAL A 155 2.08 10.51 12.96
C VAL A 155 1.22 11.49 13.76
N ARG A 156 0.78 12.57 13.09
CA ARG A 156 -0.06 13.63 13.65
C ARG A 156 -1.20 13.96 12.70
N PRO A 157 -2.33 14.44 13.22
CA PRO A 157 -3.41 14.94 12.36
C PRO A 157 -2.96 16.18 11.59
N LEU A 158 -3.46 16.32 10.37
CA LEU A 158 -3.37 17.56 9.60
C LEU A 158 -4.04 18.71 10.38
N PRO A 159 -3.50 19.95 10.30
CA PRO A 159 -4.07 21.10 10.97
C PRO A 159 -5.53 21.34 10.58
N ALA A 160 -6.38 21.61 11.58
CA ALA A 160 -7.82 21.81 11.36
C ALA A 160 -8.17 23.09 10.57
N ASP A 161 -7.24 24.04 10.45
CA ASP A 161 -7.40 25.25 9.66
C ASP A 161 -7.22 25.04 8.15
N GLY A 162 -6.97 23.80 7.72
CA GLY A 162 -6.78 23.45 6.32
C GLY A 162 -5.36 23.69 5.80
N SER A 163 -4.43 24.23 6.59
CA SER A 163 -3.04 24.43 6.18
C SER A 163 -2.30 23.09 6.04
N VAL A 164 -1.31 23.06 5.12
CA VAL A 164 -0.44 21.90 4.92
C VAL A 164 0.93 22.19 5.51
N PRO A 165 1.39 21.43 6.51
CA PRO A 165 2.66 21.69 7.18
C PRO A 165 3.85 21.72 6.21
N GLY A 166 4.54 22.87 6.14
CA GLY A 166 5.69 23.08 5.25
C GLY A 166 5.35 23.39 3.79
N MET A 167 4.07 23.49 3.42
CA MET A 167 3.62 23.82 2.06
C MET A 167 2.86 25.14 2.05
N THR A 168 3.57 26.25 2.09
CA THR A 168 2.96 27.59 2.10
C THR A 168 2.12 27.84 0.85
N GLY A 169 0.91 28.36 1.04
CA GLY A 169 -0.05 28.61 -0.05
C GLY A 169 -0.84 27.38 -0.50
N TRP A 170 -0.58 26.22 0.07
CA TRP A 170 -1.38 25.01 -0.12
C TRP A 170 -2.38 24.82 1.00
N ARG A 171 -3.53 24.24 0.65
CA ARG A 171 -4.52 23.77 1.62
C ARG A 171 -4.88 22.32 1.34
N TRP A 172 -5.13 21.55 2.39
CA TRP A 172 -5.71 20.22 2.23
C TRP A 172 -7.24 20.31 2.17
N ILE A 173 -7.82 19.42 1.44
CA ILE A 173 -9.27 19.31 1.23
C ILE A 173 -9.64 17.87 1.53
N HIS A 174 -10.60 17.67 2.43
CA HIS A 174 -11.14 16.34 2.70
C HIS A 174 -11.90 15.83 1.47
N THR A 175 -11.43 14.74 0.89
CA THR A 175 -11.98 14.13 -0.32
C THR A 175 -12.26 12.65 -0.10
N PRO A 176 -13.18 12.31 0.84
CA PRO A 176 -13.49 10.93 1.18
C PRO A 176 -14.10 10.15 0.04
N GLY A 177 -14.05 8.83 0.15
CA GLY A 177 -14.67 7.88 -0.78
C GLY A 177 -13.72 6.74 -1.11
N HIS A 178 -12.51 7.03 -1.60
CA HIS A 178 -11.44 6.05 -1.80
C HIS A 178 -10.92 5.53 -0.45
N THR A 179 -10.71 6.40 0.51
CA THR A 179 -10.67 6.10 1.94
C THR A 179 -11.50 7.13 2.71
N ALA A 180 -11.81 6.84 3.97
CA ALA A 180 -12.59 7.77 4.80
C ALA A 180 -11.86 9.07 5.10
N GLY A 181 -10.55 9.00 5.28
CA GLY A 181 -9.70 10.15 5.58
C GLY A 181 -8.88 10.64 4.39
N HIS A 182 -9.22 10.25 3.17
CA HIS A 182 -8.51 10.72 1.99
C HIS A 182 -8.52 12.24 1.88
N VAL A 183 -7.36 12.84 1.55
CA VAL A 183 -7.23 14.27 1.30
C VAL A 183 -6.58 14.53 -0.05
N SER A 184 -7.00 15.62 -0.68
CA SER A 184 -6.31 16.24 -1.81
C SER A 184 -5.66 17.55 -1.36
N LEU A 185 -4.57 17.96 -2.01
CA LEU A 185 -3.89 19.22 -1.72
C LEU A 185 -4.08 20.18 -2.88
N PHE A 186 -4.46 21.43 -2.60
CA PHE A 186 -4.72 22.42 -3.63
C PHE A 186 -4.00 23.73 -3.35
N ARG A 187 -3.41 24.31 -4.39
CA ARG A 187 -2.78 25.62 -4.36
C ARG A 187 -3.61 26.60 -5.20
N ASP A 188 -4.21 27.59 -4.53
CA ASP A 188 -5.10 28.54 -5.19
C ASP A 188 -4.36 29.46 -6.20
N ALA A 189 -3.08 29.78 -5.95
CA ALA A 189 -2.31 30.74 -6.74
C ALA A 189 -2.17 30.37 -8.23
N ASP A 190 -1.99 29.09 -8.53
CA ASP A 190 -1.80 28.55 -9.89
C ASP A 190 -2.75 27.38 -10.18
N ARG A 191 -3.69 27.12 -9.27
CA ARG A 191 -4.70 26.06 -9.38
C ARG A 191 -4.09 24.68 -9.60
N THR A 192 -2.93 24.43 -8.96
CA THR A 192 -2.29 23.12 -8.94
C THR A 192 -2.96 22.23 -7.89
N LEU A 193 -3.35 21.02 -8.31
CA LEU A 193 -4.02 20.00 -7.50
C LEU A 193 -3.12 18.76 -7.39
N ILE A 194 -2.83 18.31 -6.17
CA ILE A 194 -2.40 16.95 -5.88
C ILE A 194 -3.65 16.22 -5.42
N ALA A 195 -4.22 15.41 -6.31
CA ALA A 195 -5.53 14.80 -6.09
C ALA A 195 -5.49 13.55 -5.20
N GLY A 196 -4.30 12.96 -4.99
CA GLY A 196 -4.22 11.60 -4.46
C GLY A 196 -5.02 10.65 -5.35
N ASP A 197 -5.84 9.83 -4.73
CA ASP A 197 -6.71 8.86 -5.39
C ASP A 197 -8.20 9.23 -5.37
N ALA A 198 -8.54 10.52 -5.16
CA ALA A 198 -9.92 10.98 -5.32
C ALA A 198 -10.42 10.79 -6.76
N PHE A 199 -9.53 10.91 -7.72
CA PHE A 199 -9.63 10.47 -9.11
C PHE A 199 -8.21 10.18 -9.63
N VAL A 200 -8.09 9.45 -10.72
CA VAL A 200 -6.80 9.07 -11.29
C VAL A 200 -6.72 9.43 -12.77
N THR A 201 -5.50 9.54 -13.32
CA THR A 201 -5.24 9.92 -14.71
C THR A 201 -4.83 8.73 -15.57
N THR A 202 -5.20 7.53 -15.18
CA THR A 202 -5.07 6.28 -15.94
C THR A 202 -6.19 5.33 -15.56
N ARG A 203 -6.41 4.25 -16.31
CA ARG A 203 -7.34 3.19 -15.93
C ARG A 203 -6.63 2.19 -15.01
N GLN A 204 -6.72 2.43 -13.70
CA GLN A 204 -5.96 1.70 -12.69
C GLN A 204 -6.34 0.20 -12.56
N GLU A 205 -7.52 -0.19 -13.00
CA GLU A 205 -7.96 -1.59 -13.01
C GLU A 205 -7.26 -2.43 -14.09
N ALA A 206 -6.78 -1.78 -15.17
CA ALA A 206 -6.21 -2.43 -16.35
C ALA A 206 -4.67 -2.36 -16.34
N LEU A 207 -4.02 -3.52 -16.20
CA LEU A 207 -2.56 -3.60 -16.11
C LEU A 207 -1.85 -2.94 -17.30
N THR A 208 -2.38 -3.06 -18.53
CA THR A 208 -1.80 -2.42 -19.72
C THR A 208 -1.77 -0.90 -19.60
N TYR A 209 -2.86 -0.27 -19.15
CA TYR A 209 -2.94 1.18 -18.92
C TYR A 209 -1.95 1.63 -17.83
N VAL A 210 -1.84 0.83 -16.76
CA VAL A 210 -0.90 1.12 -15.67
C VAL A 210 0.56 1.06 -16.16
N LEU A 211 0.91 0.07 -16.99
CA LEU A 211 2.27 -0.06 -17.51
C LEU A 211 2.60 0.99 -18.56
N GLU A 212 1.70 1.24 -19.49
CA GLU A 212 1.87 2.20 -20.60
C GLU A 212 1.66 3.65 -20.18
N GLN A 213 1.05 3.88 -18.99
CA GLN A 213 0.68 5.21 -18.51
C GLN A 213 -0.21 5.96 -19.52
N THR A 214 -1.18 5.25 -20.09
CA THR A 214 -2.14 5.83 -21.01
C THR A 214 -2.99 6.86 -20.27
N PRO A 215 -2.97 8.14 -20.67
CA PRO A 215 -3.69 9.21 -19.98
C PRO A 215 -5.19 9.07 -20.20
N GLU A 216 -5.93 9.00 -19.09
CA GLU A 216 -7.40 8.93 -19.07
C GLU A 216 -7.89 9.39 -17.70
N VAL A 217 -8.79 10.37 -17.63
CA VAL A 217 -9.37 10.78 -16.34
C VAL A 217 -10.46 9.79 -15.94
N ASN A 218 -10.21 9.08 -14.86
CA ASN A 218 -11.09 8.06 -14.29
C ASN A 218 -11.44 8.38 -12.84
N GLY A 219 -12.49 7.76 -12.33
CA GLY A 219 -12.79 7.78 -10.90
C GLY A 219 -11.65 7.18 -10.05
N PRO A 220 -11.83 7.14 -8.74
CA PRO A 220 -10.89 6.49 -7.85
C PRO A 220 -10.76 5.00 -8.17
N PRO A 221 -9.62 4.34 -7.86
CA PRO A 221 -9.43 2.90 -8.08
C PRO A 221 -10.60 2.08 -7.54
N ALA A 222 -11.33 1.42 -8.44
CA ALA A 222 -12.65 0.86 -8.12
C ALA A 222 -12.58 -0.26 -7.07
N TYR A 223 -11.52 -1.05 -7.08
CA TYR A 223 -11.34 -2.16 -6.15
C TYR A 223 -11.02 -1.72 -4.71
N TYR A 224 -10.66 -0.46 -4.50
CA TYR A 224 -10.35 0.13 -3.19
C TYR A 224 -11.26 1.31 -2.82
N THR A 225 -12.40 1.48 -3.48
CA THR A 225 -13.34 2.57 -3.19
C THR A 225 -14.55 2.05 -2.41
N PRO A 226 -14.53 2.16 -1.07
CA PRO A 226 -15.59 1.63 -0.20
C PRO A 226 -16.79 2.56 -0.05
N ASP A 227 -16.76 3.81 -0.55
CA ASP A 227 -17.87 4.76 -0.49
C ASP A 227 -17.98 5.58 -1.78
N TRP A 228 -18.82 5.11 -2.68
CA TRP A 228 -19.03 5.75 -3.97
C TRP A 228 -19.78 7.08 -3.89
N LEU A 229 -20.64 7.27 -2.89
CA LEU A 229 -21.38 8.51 -2.73
C LEU A 229 -20.45 9.65 -2.27
N SER A 230 -19.58 9.37 -1.33
CA SER A 230 -18.54 10.32 -0.90
C SER A 230 -17.52 10.58 -2.01
N ALA A 231 -17.11 9.55 -2.77
CA ALA A 231 -16.24 9.72 -3.92
C ALA A 231 -16.83 10.64 -5.00
N GLU A 232 -18.13 10.49 -5.29
CA GLU A 232 -18.84 11.39 -6.22
C GLU A 232 -18.81 12.85 -5.74
N ARG A 233 -19.09 13.07 -4.47
CA ARG A 233 -19.04 14.42 -3.86
C ARG A 233 -17.64 15.02 -3.94
N SER A 234 -16.63 14.21 -3.65
CA SER A 234 -15.22 14.60 -3.69
C SER A 234 -14.79 15.00 -5.10
N VAL A 235 -15.13 14.21 -6.11
CA VAL A 235 -14.82 14.53 -7.52
C VAL A 235 -15.55 15.80 -7.98
N LYS A 236 -16.83 15.98 -7.61
CA LYS A 236 -17.58 17.20 -7.90
C LYS A 236 -16.96 18.43 -7.25
N LEU A 237 -16.52 18.32 -6.00
CA LEU A 237 -15.82 19.38 -5.29
C LEU A 237 -14.52 19.75 -6.01
N LEU A 238 -13.68 18.78 -6.35
CA LEU A 238 -12.42 19.00 -7.05
C LEU A 238 -12.60 19.56 -8.46
N ALA A 239 -13.60 19.10 -9.21
CA ALA A 239 -13.95 19.65 -10.52
C ALA A 239 -14.37 21.12 -10.42
N GLY A 240 -15.11 21.50 -9.36
CA GLY A 240 -15.51 22.88 -9.09
C GLY A 240 -14.35 23.84 -8.81
N LEU A 241 -13.17 23.32 -8.39
CA LEU A 241 -11.95 24.12 -8.26
C LEU A 241 -11.33 24.46 -9.63
N GLU A 242 -11.76 23.81 -10.68
CA GLU A 242 -11.25 23.95 -12.06
C GLU A 242 -9.71 23.94 -12.12
N PRO A 243 -9.04 22.87 -11.69
CA PRO A 243 -7.58 22.82 -11.61
C PRO A 243 -6.92 23.05 -12.97
N GLU A 244 -5.85 23.84 -12.98
CA GLU A 244 -5.02 24.03 -14.17
C GLU A 244 -4.06 22.86 -14.37
N ILE A 245 -3.58 22.29 -13.25
CA ILE A 245 -2.74 21.11 -13.23
C ILE A 245 -3.34 20.15 -12.21
N ALA A 246 -3.46 18.87 -12.55
CA ALA A 246 -3.79 17.80 -11.63
C ALA A 246 -2.71 16.70 -11.67
N ALA A 247 -2.14 16.43 -10.52
CA ALA A 247 -1.22 15.34 -10.24
C ALA A 247 -1.92 14.33 -9.33
N THR A 248 -2.05 13.10 -9.78
CA THR A 248 -2.82 12.04 -9.13
C THR A 248 -1.91 10.95 -8.59
N GLY A 249 -2.38 10.13 -7.67
CA GLY A 249 -1.62 8.99 -7.17
C GLY A 249 -1.28 7.98 -8.26
N HIS A 250 -2.12 7.85 -9.29
CA HIS A 250 -1.88 6.96 -10.41
C HIS A 250 -2.07 7.65 -11.75
N GLY A 251 -1.18 7.36 -12.71
CA GLY A 251 -1.17 7.98 -14.02
C GLY A 251 -0.21 9.19 -14.08
N ILE A 252 -0.11 9.80 -15.26
CA ILE A 252 0.71 11.00 -15.45
C ILE A 252 -0.07 12.24 -15.04
N PRO A 253 0.58 13.30 -14.54
CA PRO A 253 -0.07 14.58 -14.33
C PRO A 253 -0.66 15.12 -15.63
N LEU A 254 -1.82 15.78 -15.56
CA LEU A 254 -2.48 16.42 -16.67
C LEU A 254 -2.63 17.92 -16.44
N LYS A 255 -2.78 18.71 -17.52
CA LYS A 255 -2.92 20.18 -17.43
C LYS A 255 -3.86 20.74 -18.49
N GLY A 256 -4.32 21.97 -18.24
CA GLY A 256 -5.04 22.79 -19.21
C GLY A 256 -6.52 22.43 -19.39
N SER A 257 -7.09 22.88 -20.51
CA SER A 257 -8.53 22.76 -20.78
C SER A 257 -8.98 21.30 -20.86
N GLN A 258 -8.16 20.43 -21.45
CA GLN A 258 -8.47 19.02 -21.61
C GLN A 258 -8.65 18.30 -20.26
N LEU A 259 -7.78 18.57 -19.27
CA LEU A 259 -7.97 18.11 -17.91
C LEU A 259 -9.33 18.58 -17.33
N ARG A 260 -9.60 19.89 -17.45
CA ARG A 260 -10.82 20.47 -16.87
C ARG A 260 -12.08 19.91 -17.52
N ASP A 261 -12.07 19.73 -18.84
CA ASP A 261 -13.22 19.19 -19.56
C ASP A 261 -13.48 17.72 -19.21
N GLU A 262 -12.44 16.89 -19.12
CA GLU A 262 -12.58 15.49 -18.72
C GLU A 262 -12.96 15.33 -17.24
N LEU A 263 -12.40 16.14 -16.34
CA LEU A 263 -12.76 16.12 -14.92
C LEU A 263 -14.20 16.61 -14.71
N ARG A 264 -14.64 17.62 -15.47
CA ARG A 264 -16.03 18.09 -15.45
C ARG A 264 -16.97 17.02 -15.98
N ALA A 265 -16.60 16.33 -17.07
CA ALA A 265 -17.37 15.21 -17.61
C ALA A 265 -17.47 14.05 -16.62
N LEU A 266 -16.37 13.71 -15.94
CA LEU A 266 -16.38 12.72 -14.86
C LEU A 266 -17.32 13.15 -13.72
N ALA A 267 -17.23 14.40 -13.26
CA ALA A 267 -18.07 14.93 -12.18
C ALA A 267 -19.56 14.96 -12.54
N THR A 268 -19.89 15.25 -13.81
CA THR A 268 -21.29 15.30 -14.31
C THR A 268 -21.91 13.92 -14.40
N ASP A 269 -21.18 12.96 -14.95
CA ASP A 269 -21.65 11.60 -15.21
C ASP A 269 -20.96 10.55 -14.33
N PHE A 270 -20.62 10.92 -13.07
CA PHE A 270 -19.78 10.11 -12.19
C PHE A 270 -20.26 8.67 -12.06
N ARG A 271 -21.57 8.49 -11.83
CA ARG A 271 -22.13 7.14 -11.65
C ARG A 271 -21.96 6.26 -12.90
N ALA A 272 -22.13 6.82 -14.07
CA ALA A 272 -21.99 6.07 -15.33
C ALA A 272 -20.53 5.80 -15.70
N ARG A 273 -19.60 6.71 -15.32
CA ARG A 273 -18.19 6.66 -15.72
C ARG A 273 -17.30 5.94 -14.69
N ALA A 274 -17.60 6.06 -13.41
CA ALA A 274 -16.73 5.58 -12.34
C ALA A 274 -17.31 4.42 -11.53
N VAL A 275 -18.61 4.43 -11.22
CA VAL A 275 -19.19 3.41 -10.35
C VAL A 275 -19.32 2.08 -11.09
N PRO A 276 -18.77 0.98 -10.58
CA PRO A 276 -18.91 -0.34 -11.19
C PRO A 276 -20.36 -0.78 -11.25
N ARG A 277 -20.72 -1.59 -12.25
CA ARG A 277 -22.08 -2.15 -12.37
C ARG A 277 -22.44 -3.11 -11.25
N HIS A 278 -21.46 -3.72 -10.63
CA HIS A 278 -21.58 -4.62 -9.48
C HIS A 278 -20.30 -4.54 -8.65
N GLY A 279 -20.42 -4.87 -7.39
CA GLY A 279 -19.30 -4.87 -6.45
C GLY A 279 -19.78 -4.77 -5.02
N ARG A 280 -18.88 -5.07 -4.09
CA ARG A 280 -19.15 -5.12 -2.66
C ARG A 280 -19.74 -3.81 -2.09
N TYR A 281 -19.24 -2.69 -2.61
CA TYR A 281 -19.53 -1.36 -2.08
C TYR A 281 -20.45 -0.51 -2.95
N VAL A 282 -20.99 -1.09 -4.03
CA VAL A 282 -21.82 -0.34 -4.99
C VAL A 282 -23.16 0.09 -4.38
N ASP A 283 -23.79 -0.81 -3.63
CA ASP A 283 -25.11 -0.56 -3.05
C ASP A 283 -25.03 -0.05 -1.59
N GLN A 284 -23.98 -0.46 -0.88
CA GLN A 284 -23.78 -0.08 0.53
C GLN A 284 -22.31 0.23 0.77
N PRO A 285 -21.96 1.40 1.35
CA PRO A 285 -20.61 1.73 1.68
C PRO A 285 -20.11 0.92 2.90
N ALA A 286 -18.79 0.90 3.08
CA ALA A 286 -18.24 0.60 4.38
C ALA A 286 -18.53 1.75 5.35
N VAL A 287 -18.77 1.42 6.62
CA VAL A 287 -18.94 2.40 7.69
C VAL A 287 -17.64 2.47 8.47
N THR A 288 -17.14 3.67 8.63
CA THR A 288 -15.90 3.97 9.36
C THR A 288 -16.11 5.13 10.32
N ASP A 289 -15.39 5.14 11.43
CA ASP A 289 -15.35 6.23 12.40
C ASP A 289 -13.89 6.58 12.79
N GLU A 290 -13.71 7.33 13.84
CA GLU A 290 -12.41 7.74 14.37
C GLU A 290 -11.56 6.57 14.91
N ARG A 291 -12.13 5.38 15.06
CA ARG A 291 -11.45 4.13 15.46
C ARG A 291 -11.17 3.21 14.28
N GLY A 292 -11.55 3.61 13.08
CA GLY A 292 -11.37 2.86 11.84
C GLY A 292 -12.65 2.20 11.34
N VAL A 293 -12.57 0.96 10.88
CA VAL A 293 -13.69 0.26 10.24
C VAL A 293 -14.68 -0.25 11.27
N VAL A 294 -15.92 0.21 11.19
CA VAL A 294 -17.05 -0.23 12.03
C VAL A 294 -17.76 -1.42 11.40
N SER A 295 -18.07 -1.33 10.09
CA SER A 295 -18.72 -2.41 9.36
C SER A 295 -18.42 -2.36 7.87
N VAL A 296 -18.49 -3.52 7.23
CA VAL A 296 -18.35 -3.67 5.79
C VAL A 296 -19.48 -4.55 5.25
N PRO A 297 -20.00 -4.26 4.05
CA PRO A 297 -20.97 -5.15 3.40
C PRO A 297 -20.40 -6.57 3.21
N PRO A 298 -21.24 -7.61 3.11
CA PRO A 298 -20.79 -8.97 2.83
C PRO A 298 -20.02 -9.04 1.51
N ALA A 299 -19.00 -9.91 1.47
CA ALA A 299 -18.22 -10.10 0.25
C ALA A 299 -19.09 -10.75 -0.84
N PRO A 300 -19.12 -10.21 -2.07
CA PRO A 300 -19.74 -10.92 -3.19
C PRO A 300 -18.94 -12.18 -3.53
N PHE A 301 -19.59 -13.11 -4.26
CA PHE A 301 -18.91 -14.32 -4.71
C PHE A 301 -17.81 -13.98 -5.73
N ASP A 302 -16.59 -14.38 -5.41
CA ASP A 302 -15.41 -14.18 -6.27
C ASP A 302 -14.96 -15.54 -6.84
N ALA A 303 -15.33 -15.80 -8.10
CA ALA A 303 -14.95 -17.00 -8.81
C ALA A 303 -13.43 -17.12 -9.01
N THR A 304 -12.73 -16.00 -9.24
CA THR A 304 -11.28 -16.00 -9.46
C THR A 304 -10.54 -16.41 -8.19
N LYS A 305 -10.90 -15.78 -7.07
CA LYS A 305 -10.34 -16.14 -5.76
C LYS A 305 -10.64 -17.60 -5.41
N THR A 306 -11.87 -18.03 -5.64
CA THR A 306 -12.29 -19.42 -5.38
C THR A 306 -11.48 -20.42 -6.19
N LEU A 307 -11.28 -20.16 -7.49
CA LEU A 307 -10.47 -21.01 -8.38
C LEU A 307 -8.99 -21.03 -7.96
N LEU A 308 -8.42 -19.90 -7.59
CA LEU A 308 -7.02 -19.83 -7.13
C LEU A 308 -6.80 -20.58 -5.82
N VAL A 309 -7.74 -20.45 -4.87
CA VAL A 309 -7.67 -21.17 -3.59
C VAL A 309 -7.84 -22.68 -3.81
N LEU A 310 -8.81 -23.10 -4.60
CA LEU A 310 -9.03 -24.52 -4.92
C LEU A 310 -7.88 -25.11 -5.73
N GLY A 311 -7.37 -24.38 -6.73
CA GLY A 311 -6.20 -24.76 -7.53
C GLY A 311 -4.94 -24.88 -6.68
N GLY A 312 -4.69 -23.92 -5.82
CA GLY A 312 -3.56 -23.96 -4.87
C GLY A 312 -3.66 -25.13 -3.89
N ALA A 313 -4.87 -25.38 -3.32
CA ALA A 313 -5.12 -26.54 -2.47
C ALA A 313 -4.91 -27.88 -3.20
N PHE A 314 -5.33 -27.97 -4.46
CA PHE A 314 -5.11 -29.16 -5.30
C PHE A 314 -3.62 -29.41 -5.57
N VAL A 315 -2.86 -28.37 -5.94
CA VAL A 315 -1.41 -28.47 -6.17
C VAL A 315 -0.68 -28.87 -4.87
N LEU A 316 -1.04 -28.24 -3.75
CA LEU A 316 -0.46 -28.58 -2.44
C LEU A 316 -0.79 -30.03 -2.07
N GLY A 317 -2.04 -30.49 -2.30
CA GLY A 317 -2.47 -31.86 -2.08
C GLY A 317 -1.66 -32.86 -2.91
N MET A 318 -1.40 -32.55 -4.20
CA MET A 318 -0.56 -33.39 -5.05
C MET A 318 0.91 -33.44 -4.57
N VAL A 319 1.47 -32.31 -4.15
CA VAL A 319 2.84 -32.25 -3.61
C VAL A 319 2.96 -33.07 -2.33
N LEU A 320 2.00 -32.92 -1.40
CA LEU A 320 1.96 -33.72 -0.16
C LEU A 320 1.76 -35.21 -0.44
N ALA A 321 0.85 -35.59 -1.35
CA ALA A 321 0.63 -36.97 -1.73
C ALA A 321 1.91 -37.59 -2.37
N LYS A 322 2.62 -36.81 -3.21
CA LYS A 322 3.89 -37.24 -3.79
C LYS A 322 5.00 -37.37 -2.73
N ALA A 323 5.05 -36.47 -1.75
CA ALA A 323 5.98 -36.56 -0.62
C ALA A 323 5.70 -37.79 0.27
N MET A 324 4.42 -38.06 0.56
CA MET A 324 4.01 -39.25 1.32
C MET A 324 4.29 -40.56 0.58
N ARG A 325 4.09 -40.61 -0.74
CA ARG A 325 4.45 -41.78 -1.56
C ARG A 325 5.95 -42.04 -1.62
N ARG A 326 6.78 -41.00 -1.51
CA ARG A 326 8.25 -41.12 -1.42
C ARG A 326 8.74 -41.62 -0.05
N ARG A 327 7.92 -41.48 1.01
CA ARG A 327 8.09 -42.12 2.31
C ARG A 327 7.30 -43.43 2.31
N GLY A 328 7.66 -44.38 1.44
CA GLY A 328 7.16 -45.75 1.51
C GLY A 328 7.39 -46.29 2.90
N PRO A 329 6.54 -47.24 3.39
CA PRO A 329 6.73 -47.86 4.68
C PRO A 329 8.12 -48.49 4.68
N GLY A 330 9.05 -47.92 5.39
CA GLY A 330 10.29 -48.57 5.74
C GLY A 330 9.91 -49.76 6.60
N ILE A 331 9.72 -50.90 5.94
CA ILE A 331 9.65 -52.21 6.65
C ILE A 331 11.09 -52.44 7.09
N GLU A 332 11.44 -51.96 8.27
CA GLU A 332 12.62 -52.48 8.97
C GLU A 332 12.32 -53.98 9.19
N ARG A 333 13.02 -54.82 8.41
CA ARG A 333 13.09 -56.24 8.72
C ARG A 333 13.73 -56.37 10.09
N TYR A 334 12.95 -56.72 11.09
CA TYR A 334 13.41 -57.11 12.39
C TYR A 334 14.25 -58.35 12.24
N GLU A 335 15.62 -58.26 12.22
CA GLU A 335 16.53 -59.35 12.39
C GLU A 335 16.62 -59.65 13.88
N PRO A 336 16.25 -60.89 14.33
CA PRO A 336 16.37 -61.25 15.75
C PRO A 336 17.85 -61.31 16.10
N ARG A 337 18.25 -60.44 17.03
CA ARG A 337 19.61 -60.48 17.64
C ARG A 337 19.87 -61.83 18.26
N ARG A 338 20.90 -62.53 17.85
CA ARG A 338 21.44 -63.75 18.45
C ARG A 338 21.73 -63.44 19.93
N ARG A 339 21.12 -64.24 20.84
CA ARG A 339 21.44 -64.25 22.27
C ARG A 339 22.90 -64.73 22.38
N TYR A 340 23.77 -63.85 22.84
CA TYR A 340 25.03 -64.28 23.43
C TYR A 340 24.75 -64.77 24.85
N VAL A 341 25.07 -66.07 25.06
CA VAL A 341 25.11 -66.69 26.39
C VAL A 341 26.46 -66.24 27.01
N MET A 342 26.38 -65.47 28.07
CA MET A 342 27.57 -65.13 28.88
C MET A 342 27.79 -66.21 29.89
N GLU A 343 28.93 -66.86 29.81
CA GLU A 343 29.47 -67.71 30.90
C GLU A 343 29.93 -66.84 32.06
N PRO A 344 29.84 -67.31 33.32
CA PRO A 344 30.21 -66.57 34.51
C PRO A 344 31.73 -66.63 34.74
N ALA A 345 32.41 -65.49 34.76
CA ALA A 345 33.78 -65.39 35.23
C ALA A 345 33.85 -64.94 36.64
N TYR A 346 34.66 -65.68 37.39
CA TYR A 346 34.97 -65.70 38.82
C TYR A 346 35.35 -64.35 39.45
N GLN A 347 35.00 -64.25 40.73
CA GLN A 347 35.39 -63.22 41.69
C GLN A 347 36.92 -63.19 41.98
N THR A 348 37.44 -62.00 42.13
CA THR A 348 38.54 -61.76 43.12
C THR A 348 38.38 -60.38 43.74
N GLU A 349 38.37 -60.47 45.09
CA GLU A 349 38.42 -59.35 46.02
C GLU A 349 39.77 -58.61 45.98
N THR A 350 39.76 -57.32 46.33
CA THR A 350 40.54 -56.72 47.47
C THR A 350 40.50 -55.20 47.34
N ARG A 351 39.90 -54.52 48.29
CA ARG A 351 40.42 -53.88 49.48
C ARG A 351 40.93 -52.44 49.36
N PHE A 352 40.29 -51.59 50.24
CA PHE A 352 40.78 -50.37 50.92
C PHE A 352 41.05 -49.12 50.05
N GLY A 353 40.52 -48.01 50.32
CA GLY A 353 40.12 -47.16 51.44
C GLY A 353 40.68 -45.76 51.28
N PRO A 354 40.45 -44.79 52.15
CA PRO A 354 39.63 -43.66 51.84
C PRO A 354 40.45 -42.33 51.81
N HIS A 355 39.84 -41.20 51.54
CA HIS A 355 40.02 -39.82 52.05
C HIS A 355 39.80 -38.81 50.91
N ALA A 356 38.89 -38.00 51.10
CA ALA A 356 38.73 -36.73 51.83
C ALA A 356 38.71 -35.51 50.87
N SER A 357 37.64 -34.82 51.03
CA SER A 357 37.47 -33.36 51.24
C SER A 357 37.56 -32.38 50.08
N ASP A 358 36.51 -31.61 50.04
CA ASP A 358 36.38 -30.16 49.93
C ASP A 358 36.27 -29.49 48.55
N GLY A 359 35.17 -28.76 48.45
CA GLY A 359 35.23 -27.38 48.01
C GLY A 359 34.25 -26.94 46.93
N HIS A 360 33.16 -26.44 47.37
CA HIS A 360 32.36 -25.32 46.79
C HIS A 360 32.60 -24.82 45.35
N ALA A 361 31.55 -24.74 44.55
CA ALA A 361 30.98 -23.46 44.16
C ALA A 361 29.78 -23.65 43.19
N HIS A 362 28.74 -22.91 43.50
CA HIS A 362 27.53 -22.70 42.71
C HIS A 362 27.83 -22.07 41.36
N HIS A 363 27.22 -22.56 40.26
CA HIS A 363 26.80 -21.73 39.14
C HIS A 363 25.51 -22.28 38.57
N ALA A 364 24.53 -21.37 38.48
CA ALA A 364 23.21 -21.55 37.93
C ALA A 364 23.27 -21.74 36.42
N HIS A 365 22.58 -22.74 35.91
CA HIS A 365 22.30 -22.89 34.47
C HIS A 365 21.02 -22.16 34.11
N TYR A 366 21.15 -21.17 33.25
CA TYR A 366 20.06 -20.60 32.44
C TYR A 366 19.66 -21.63 31.38
N ARG A 367 18.36 -21.89 31.27
CA ARG A 367 17.78 -22.67 30.20
C ARG A 367 17.28 -21.70 29.14
N ASP A 368 17.83 -21.80 27.94
CA ASP A 368 17.30 -21.19 26.73
C ASP A 368 16.06 -21.96 26.30
N TYR A 369 14.96 -21.21 26.11
CA TYR A 369 13.76 -21.71 25.43
C TYR A 369 13.81 -21.18 23.99
N GLU A 370 13.99 -22.08 23.03
CA GLU A 370 13.74 -21.83 21.62
C GLU A 370 12.24 -22.02 21.33
N GLU A 371 11.58 -20.99 20.82
CA GLU A 371 10.25 -21.08 20.24
C GLU A 371 10.32 -21.47 18.76
N PRO A 372 9.40 -22.31 18.25
CA PRO A 372 9.41 -22.73 16.85
C PRO A 372 8.81 -21.65 15.95
N VAL A 373 9.56 -21.27 14.92
CA VAL A 373 9.10 -20.48 13.78
C VAL A 373 8.14 -21.33 12.94
N ILE A 374 6.90 -20.89 12.83
CA ILE A 374 5.91 -21.44 11.87
C ILE A 374 5.95 -20.56 10.61
N LEU A 375 6.30 -21.17 9.50
CA LEU A 375 6.22 -20.62 8.15
C LEU A 375 4.77 -20.50 7.66
#